data_28f9b4abf5f32546024854db9248b430
#
_entry.id   28f9b4abf5f32546024854db9248b430
#
_cell.length_a   1.000
_cell.length_b   1.000
_cell.length_c   1.000
_cell.angle_alpha   90.00
_cell.angle_beta   90.00
_cell.angle_gamma   90.00
#
_symmetry.space_group_name_H-M   'P 1'
#
loop_
_entity.id
_entity.type
_entity.pdbx_description
1 polymer ?
#
loop_
_entity_poly.entity_id
_entity_poly.type
_entity_poly.pdbx_seq_one_letter_code
_entity_poly.pdbx_strand_id
1 'polypeptide(L)'
;MSLLNQRSPSFVLTAPFINFTKLIHNPKIHSYDRASKWSILEYSKRLLNKTLEEAIIPDQIEEEFRGKGRLGQLVEKYFFGYDINSNQEADFSEAGLELKCTPLKELTTKVLAIKERLVLTMIDFSEDHKKPFEESHVYIKCMFMLILFYLHEAGVPVQQLKFIYSVLWQIPEKDLLIMKQDYETIIGKIKAGKAHELSEGDTTYLGACRKGQKGDADVEYTLPNGEKAAIPAPKRAFSLKAQYMRTILDFAKKTGGQGTYNTSAIVGGYGPQLITEQELMTKSFEDILLDRFKPYYGLTYNELVKALGCEDSKAKSKYFLVANEILTEKGSRGIDVTKSEEFKKSGIIIKTIRLKKSGRSAEAMSFENINYFDIMNEDDWYESRIYDIFTGRFLFVVFQENDNKEVVLKKAFFWTMPYEDLQIAEEYWKNIHDNVVANQIAPTFFFKASDHKKFHVRPKAKNAADVAVNPHGGTVKKYCYWFNQDYIKEIVEKHSL
;
A
#
# COMPACT_ATOMS: atom_id res chain seq x y z
N MET A 1 34.16 -71.82 10.82
CA MET A 1 33.45 -71.22 11.92
C MET A 1 32.87 -69.96 11.37
N SER A 2 31.75 -69.94 10.76
CA SER A 2 30.32 -69.82 11.15
C SER A 2 30.07 -68.54 11.94
N LEU A 3 29.28 -67.66 11.32
CA LEU A 3 28.19 -66.94 11.98
C LEU A 3 27.62 -65.94 11.00
N LEU A 4 26.54 -66.31 10.36
CA LEU A 4 25.15 -65.90 10.59
C LEU A 4 24.81 -64.42 10.21
N ASN A 5 24.25 -64.33 9.00
CA ASN A 5 23.38 -63.30 8.51
C ASN A 5 22.11 -63.16 9.38
N GLN A 6 21.82 -61.97 9.85
CA GLN A 6 20.45 -61.57 10.22
C GLN A 6 19.95 -60.49 9.28
N ARG A 7 19.00 -60.84 8.44
CA ARG A 7 18.20 -59.93 7.62
C ARG A 7 17.09 -59.36 8.50
N SER A 8 17.01 -58.05 8.54
CA SER A 8 15.85 -57.31 9.09
C SER A 8 14.67 -57.39 8.10
N PRO A 9 13.42 -57.48 8.57
CA PRO A 9 12.26 -57.52 7.68
C PRO A 9 11.90 -56.12 7.19
N SER A 10 11.78 -55.98 5.86
CA SER A 10 11.22 -54.86 5.19
C SER A 10 9.71 -54.79 5.45
N PHE A 11 9.27 -53.76 6.20
CA PHE A 11 7.86 -53.40 6.29
C PHE A 11 7.45 -52.71 4.99
N VAL A 12 6.71 -53.38 4.15
CA VAL A 12 5.97 -52.77 3.03
C VAL A 12 4.69 -52.20 3.61
N LEU A 13 4.62 -50.88 3.78
CA LEU A 13 3.39 -50.15 4.06
C LEU A 13 2.56 -50.13 2.76
N THR A 14 1.62 -51.04 2.62
CA THR A 14 0.55 -50.96 1.64
C THR A 14 -0.44 -49.89 2.10
N ALA A 15 -0.36 -48.69 1.50
CA ALA A 15 -1.42 -47.70 1.62
C ALA A 15 -2.71 -48.30 1.00
N PRO A 16 -3.88 -48.11 1.62
CA PRO A 16 -5.13 -48.54 1.00
C PRO A 16 -5.40 -47.71 -0.25
N PHE A 17 -5.51 -48.40 -1.38
CA PHE A 17 -6.04 -47.84 -2.61
C PHE A 17 -7.48 -47.40 -2.34
N ILE A 18 -7.70 -46.08 -2.11
CA ILE A 18 -9.04 -45.49 -2.12
C ILE A 18 -9.51 -45.51 -3.56
N ASN A 19 -10.55 -46.26 -3.80
CA ASN A 19 -11.19 -46.42 -5.11
C ASN A 19 -11.84 -45.09 -5.53
N PHE A 20 -11.16 -44.34 -6.37
CA PHE A 20 -11.57 -43.01 -6.88
C PHE A 20 -12.83 -43.03 -7.75
N THR A 21 -13.37 -44.20 -8.09
CA THR A 21 -14.49 -44.30 -9.03
C THR A 21 -15.87 -44.14 -8.41
N LYS A 22 -16.02 -43.99 -7.08
CA LYS A 22 -17.33 -43.80 -6.42
C LYS A 22 -17.61 -42.34 -5.93
N LEU A 23 -16.71 -41.40 -6.16
CA LEU A 23 -16.83 -40.00 -5.70
C LEU A 23 -17.42 -39.04 -6.75
N ILE A 24 -17.85 -39.55 -7.92
CA ILE A 24 -18.18 -38.68 -9.08
C ILE A 24 -19.64 -38.17 -9.07
N HIS A 25 -20.49 -38.55 -8.10
CA HIS A 25 -21.94 -38.24 -8.18
C HIS A 25 -22.56 -37.58 -6.95
N ASN A 26 -21.77 -36.82 -6.16
CA ASN A 26 -22.37 -35.94 -5.17
C ASN A 26 -21.78 -34.50 -5.35
N PRO A 27 -22.47 -33.56 -6.02
CA PRO A 27 -21.95 -32.24 -6.30
C PRO A 27 -21.77 -31.35 -5.04
N LYS A 28 -22.11 -31.84 -3.86
CA LYS A 28 -22.01 -31.10 -2.58
C LYS A 28 -20.77 -31.40 -1.73
N ILE A 29 -19.88 -32.29 -2.15
CA ILE A 29 -18.66 -32.57 -1.38
C ILE A 29 -17.49 -31.84 -2.05
N HIS A 30 -17.11 -30.71 -1.48
CA HIS A 30 -15.87 -30.02 -1.84
C HIS A 30 -14.69 -30.96 -1.52
N SER A 31 -13.94 -31.38 -2.54
CA SER A 31 -12.87 -32.38 -2.43
C SER A 31 -11.55 -31.79 -1.96
N TYR A 32 -11.55 -31.06 -0.85
CA TYR A 32 -10.35 -30.54 -0.22
C TYR A 32 -10.43 -30.64 1.30
N ASP A 33 -9.27 -30.69 1.96
CA ASP A 33 -9.16 -30.66 3.42
C ASP A 33 -9.28 -29.23 3.93
N ARG A 34 -10.32 -28.94 4.69
CA ARG A 34 -10.65 -27.60 5.24
C ARG A 34 -9.66 -27.15 6.32
N ALA A 35 -9.00 -28.08 7.01
CA ALA A 35 -8.00 -27.75 8.02
C ALA A 35 -6.59 -27.51 7.44
N SER A 36 -6.39 -27.80 6.15
CA SER A 36 -5.10 -27.66 5.48
C SER A 36 -5.04 -26.46 4.56
N LYS A 37 -4.24 -25.45 4.93
CA LYS A 37 -3.97 -24.27 4.09
C LYS A 37 -3.49 -24.65 2.69
N TRP A 38 -2.68 -25.72 2.59
CA TRP A 38 -2.18 -26.23 1.31
C TRP A 38 -3.28 -26.83 0.45
N SER A 39 -4.16 -27.63 1.05
CA SER A 39 -5.30 -28.20 0.35
C SER A 39 -6.26 -27.14 -0.17
N ILE A 40 -6.50 -26.09 0.63
CA ILE A 40 -7.31 -24.92 0.24
C ILE A 40 -6.64 -24.18 -0.92
N LEU A 41 -5.32 -23.93 -0.86
CA LEU A 41 -4.57 -23.31 -1.96
C LEU A 41 -4.67 -24.13 -3.24
N GLU A 42 -4.41 -25.45 -3.18
CA GLU A 42 -4.49 -26.34 -4.35
C GLU A 42 -5.90 -26.34 -4.96
N TYR A 43 -6.92 -26.36 -4.11
CA TYR A 43 -8.30 -26.29 -4.57
C TYR A 43 -8.61 -24.96 -5.25
N SER A 44 -8.08 -23.83 -4.73
CA SER A 44 -8.28 -22.49 -5.30
C SER A 44 -7.71 -22.33 -6.72
N LYS A 45 -6.70 -23.13 -7.09
CA LYS A 45 -6.11 -23.10 -8.45
C LYS A 45 -7.11 -23.46 -9.55
N ARG A 46 -8.22 -24.11 -9.20
CA ARG A 46 -9.30 -24.43 -10.15
C ARG A 46 -10.00 -23.17 -10.67
N LEU A 47 -9.87 -22.02 -9.97
CA LEU A 47 -10.35 -20.71 -10.42
C LEU A 47 -9.41 -20.04 -11.44
N LEU A 48 -8.14 -20.43 -11.52
CA LEU A 48 -7.16 -19.71 -12.35
C LEU A 48 -7.54 -19.73 -13.83
N ASN A 49 -7.50 -18.54 -14.43
CA ASN A 49 -7.91 -18.26 -15.82
C ASN A 49 -9.40 -18.53 -16.11
N LYS A 50 -10.22 -18.64 -15.07
CA LYS A 50 -11.67 -18.84 -15.18
C LYS A 50 -12.42 -17.72 -14.45
N THR A 51 -13.68 -17.58 -14.80
CA THR A 51 -14.67 -16.82 -14.01
C THR A 51 -15.25 -17.72 -12.91
N LEU A 52 -15.97 -17.13 -11.96
CA LEU A 52 -16.65 -17.93 -10.94
C LEU A 52 -17.74 -18.81 -11.58
N GLU A 53 -18.50 -18.27 -12.55
CA GLU A 53 -19.53 -19.02 -13.29
C GLU A 53 -18.98 -20.24 -14.03
N GLU A 54 -17.77 -20.15 -14.58
CA GLU A 54 -17.10 -21.30 -15.23
C GLU A 54 -16.54 -22.33 -14.24
N ALA A 55 -16.31 -21.93 -12.99
CA ALA A 55 -15.71 -22.81 -11.99
C ALA A 55 -16.72 -23.56 -11.13
N ILE A 56 -17.96 -23.07 -11.05
CA ILE A 56 -19.07 -23.66 -10.31
C ILE A 56 -20.18 -24.06 -11.29
N ILE A 57 -21.17 -24.84 -10.81
CA ILE A 57 -22.36 -25.16 -11.59
C ILE A 57 -23.25 -23.90 -11.61
N PRO A 58 -23.56 -23.28 -12.78
CA PRO A 58 -24.25 -22.00 -12.88
C PRO A 58 -25.62 -21.95 -12.19
N ASP A 59 -26.37 -23.04 -12.17
CA ASP A 59 -27.72 -23.14 -11.57
C ASP A 59 -27.72 -23.02 -10.02
N GLN A 60 -26.55 -22.86 -9.41
CA GLN A 60 -26.41 -22.70 -7.94
C GLN A 60 -26.40 -21.24 -7.47
N ILE A 61 -26.25 -20.28 -8.36
CA ILE A 61 -26.25 -18.85 -7.97
C ILE A 61 -27.69 -18.34 -7.96
N GLU A 62 -28.31 -18.38 -6.79
CA GLU A 62 -29.73 -18.07 -6.60
C GLU A 62 -30.06 -16.57 -6.52
N GLU A 63 -29.09 -15.67 -6.53
CA GLU A 63 -29.33 -14.23 -6.28
C GLU A 63 -28.62 -13.30 -7.28
N GLU A 64 -29.30 -12.23 -7.72
CA GLU A 64 -28.66 -11.07 -8.36
C GLU A 64 -27.79 -10.33 -7.35
N PHE A 65 -26.49 -10.43 -7.51
CA PHE A 65 -25.53 -9.85 -6.61
C PHE A 65 -24.98 -8.50 -7.12
N ARG A 66 -25.30 -7.42 -6.44
CA ARG A 66 -24.80 -6.07 -6.73
C ARG A 66 -23.95 -5.55 -5.56
N GLY A 67 -22.76 -4.97 -5.83
CA GLY A 67 -21.94 -4.26 -4.84
C GLY A 67 -20.46 -4.67 -4.79
N LYS A 68 -19.62 -3.71 -4.37
CA LYS A 68 -18.17 -3.92 -4.11
C LYS A 68 -17.99 -4.89 -2.94
N GLY A 69 -17.05 -5.84 -3.03
CA GLY A 69 -16.75 -6.84 -1.97
C GLY A 69 -17.54 -8.15 -2.08
N ARG A 70 -18.50 -8.23 -2.95
CA ARG A 70 -19.42 -9.36 -3.07
C ARG A 70 -18.81 -10.61 -3.72
N LEU A 71 -17.79 -10.43 -4.58
CA LEU A 71 -17.11 -11.56 -5.21
C LEU A 71 -16.46 -12.49 -4.17
N GLY A 72 -15.88 -11.93 -3.10
CA GLY A 72 -15.32 -12.73 -2.00
C GLY A 72 -16.36 -13.64 -1.36
N GLN A 73 -17.53 -13.10 -1.01
CA GLN A 73 -18.63 -13.86 -0.42
C GLN A 73 -19.19 -14.95 -1.37
N LEU A 74 -19.26 -14.63 -2.67
CA LEU A 74 -19.67 -15.63 -3.66
C LEU A 74 -18.66 -16.78 -3.77
N VAL A 75 -17.38 -16.47 -3.77
CA VAL A 75 -16.31 -17.49 -3.77
C VAL A 75 -16.36 -18.33 -2.51
N GLU A 76 -16.50 -17.69 -1.34
CA GLU A 76 -16.61 -18.37 -0.05
C GLU A 76 -17.78 -19.36 -0.06
N LYS A 77 -18.98 -18.90 -0.42
CA LYS A 77 -20.20 -19.71 -0.39
C LYS A 77 -20.23 -20.78 -1.49
N TYR A 78 -20.07 -20.38 -2.74
CA TYR A 78 -20.38 -21.27 -3.87
C TYR A 78 -19.17 -22.08 -4.35
N PHE A 79 -17.95 -21.55 -4.21
CA PHE A 79 -16.75 -22.29 -4.61
C PHE A 79 -16.16 -23.10 -3.47
N PHE A 80 -16.02 -22.52 -2.28
CA PHE A 80 -15.44 -23.21 -1.12
C PHE A 80 -16.49 -23.91 -0.24
N GLY A 81 -17.78 -23.55 -0.34
CA GLY A 81 -18.87 -24.18 0.40
C GLY A 81 -18.92 -23.82 1.88
N TYR A 82 -18.55 -22.59 2.22
CA TYR A 82 -18.74 -22.00 3.55
C TYR A 82 -19.98 -21.12 3.58
N ASP A 83 -20.70 -21.15 4.70
CA ASP A 83 -21.78 -20.19 4.92
C ASP A 83 -21.21 -18.82 5.23
N ILE A 84 -21.74 -17.80 4.56
CA ILE A 84 -21.36 -16.41 4.79
C ILE A 84 -21.77 -16.05 6.22
N ASN A 85 -20.82 -15.64 7.01
CA ASN A 85 -21.04 -15.20 8.38
C ASN A 85 -20.30 -13.88 8.69
N SER A 86 -20.64 -13.24 9.81
CA SER A 86 -20.01 -12.04 10.31
C SER A 86 -19.08 -12.31 11.50
N ASN A 87 -18.62 -13.54 11.65
CA ASN A 87 -17.75 -13.94 12.76
C ASN A 87 -16.42 -13.19 12.72
N GLN A 88 -15.84 -13.03 13.90
CA GLN A 88 -14.55 -12.36 14.08
C GLN A 88 -13.35 -13.26 13.71
N GLU A 89 -13.60 -14.55 13.50
CA GLU A 89 -12.62 -15.54 13.10
C GLU A 89 -12.25 -15.43 11.63
N ALA A 90 -11.18 -16.11 11.22
CA ALA A 90 -10.82 -16.24 9.81
C ALA A 90 -11.85 -17.07 9.04
N ASP A 91 -12.06 -16.77 7.75
CA ASP A 91 -13.09 -17.39 6.90
C ASP A 91 -12.95 -18.94 6.85
N PHE A 92 -11.71 -19.46 6.82
CA PHE A 92 -11.43 -20.89 7.00
C PHE A 92 -10.94 -21.12 8.43
N SER A 93 -11.87 -21.14 9.39
CA SER A 93 -11.56 -21.18 10.82
C SER A 93 -10.71 -22.39 11.22
N GLU A 94 -10.96 -23.58 10.65
CA GLU A 94 -10.21 -24.81 10.93
C GLU A 94 -8.73 -24.70 10.48
N ALA A 95 -8.46 -23.92 9.42
CA ALA A 95 -7.11 -23.67 8.91
C ALA A 95 -6.46 -22.40 9.48
N GLY A 96 -7.22 -21.54 10.17
CA GLY A 96 -6.76 -20.21 10.55
C GLY A 96 -6.33 -19.38 9.33
N LEU A 97 -7.13 -19.37 8.27
CA LEU A 97 -6.82 -18.75 6.99
C LEU A 97 -7.95 -17.82 6.55
N GLU A 98 -7.64 -16.58 6.27
CA GLU A 98 -8.58 -15.58 5.76
C GLU A 98 -8.63 -15.60 4.23
N LEU A 99 -9.82 -15.50 3.64
CA LEU A 99 -10.02 -15.36 2.19
C LEU A 99 -10.11 -13.89 1.79
N LYS A 100 -9.34 -13.51 0.80
CA LYS A 100 -9.42 -12.16 0.20
C LYS A 100 -9.50 -12.25 -1.32
N CYS A 101 -10.48 -11.56 -1.91
CA CYS A 101 -10.56 -11.33 -3.34
C CYS A 101 -10.22 -9.87 -3.63
N THR A 102 -9.26 -9.60 -4.52
CA THR A 102 -8.79 -8.24 -4.79
C THR A 102 -8.65 -7.99 -6.29
N PRO A 103 -9.09 -6.81 -6.78
CA PRO A 103 -9.05 -6.50 -8.21
C PRO A 103 -7.66 -6.09 -8.68
N LEU A 104 -7.32 -6.53 -9.88
CA LEU A 104 -6.25 -5.98 -10.71
C LEU A 104 -6.85 -5.10 -11.79
N LYS A 105 -6.08 -4.08 -12.22
CA LYS A 105 -6.35 -3.32 -13.43
C LYS A 105 -5.26 -3.57 -14.47
N GLU A 106 -5.65 -3.57 -15.75
CA GLU A 106 -4.71 -3.59 -16.85
C GLU A 106 -4.33 -2.15 -17.23
N LEU A 107 -3.03 -1.86 -17.21
CA LEU A 107 -2.51 -0.57 -17.65
C LEU A 107 -2.47 -0.50 -19.18
N THR A 108 -2.35 0.70 -19.75
CA THR A 108 -2.17 0.90 -21.21
C THR A 108 -0.99 0.13 -21.78
N THR A 109 0.00 -0.18 -20.97
CA THR A 109 1.16 -1.02 -21.32
C THR A 109 0.89 -2.53 -21.26
N LYS A 110 -0.35 -2.96 -21.08
CA LYS A 110 -0.76 -4.37 -20.89
C LYS A 110 -0.19 -5.03 -19.64
N VAL A 111 0.29 -4.23 -18.70
CA VAL A 111 0.81 -4.71 -17.41
C VAL A 111 -0.31 -4.71 -16.37
N LEU A 112 -0.46 -5.84 -15.66
CA LEU A 112 -1.39 -5.95 -14.54
C LEU A 112 -0.84 -5.22 -13.32
N ALA A 113 -1.67 -4.37 -12.71
CA ALA A 113 -1.35 -3.58 -11.53
C ALA A 113 -2.45 -3.72 -10.47
N ILE A 114 -2.10 -3.46 -9.21
CA ILE A 114 -3.07 -3.37 -8.11
C ILE A 114 -4.03 -2.22 -8.42
N LYS A 115 -5.33 -2.49 -8.33
CA LYS A 115 -6.38 -1.47 -8.52
C LYS A 115 -6.62 -0.69 -7.22
N GLU A 116 -6.65 -1.39 -6.09
CA GLU A 116 -6.97 -0.80 -4.78
C GLU A 116 -6.20 -1.46 -3.64
N ARG A 117 -6.25 -0.85 -2.45
CA ARG A 117 -5.74 -1.42 -1.20
C ARG A 117 -6.56 -2.63 -0.76
N LEU A 118 -5.96 -3.53 0.04
CA LEU A 118 -6.67 -4.70 0.55
C LEU A 118 -7.28 -4.40 1.92
N VAL A 119 -8.60 -4.37 1.98
CA VAL A 119 -9.33 -4.22 3.25
C VAL A 119 -9.24 -5.51 4.06
N LEU A 120 -8.85 -5.38 5.33
CA LEU A 120 -8.76 -6.50 6.26
C LEU A 120 -10.02 -6.61 7.12
N THR A 121 -10.34 -5.56 7.89
CA THR A 121 -11.51 -5.50 8.76
C THR A 121 -11.94 -4.06 9.03
N MET A 122 -13.20 -3.84 9.38
CA MET A 122 -13.70 -2.53 9.79
C MET A 122 -13.06 -2.13 11.11
N ILE A 123 -12.85 -0.82 11.32
CA ILE A 123 -12.40 -0.26 12.59
C ILE A 123 -13.62 0.06 13.44
N ASP A 124 -13.72 -0.56 14.60
CA ASP A 124 -14.63 -0.13 15.67
C ASP A 124 -13.90 0.85 16.61
N PHE A 125 -14.17 2.14 16.43
CA PHE A 125 -13.51 3.18 17.22
C PHE A 125 -13.75 3.08 18.73
N SER A 126 -14.84 2.43 19.16
CA SER A 126 -15.19 2.27 20.58
C SER A 126 -14.60 1.00 21.21
N GLU A 127 -14.30 -0.03 20.39
CA GLU A 127 -13.88 -1.33 20.89
C GLU A 127 -12.42 -1.69 20.59
N ASP A 128 -11.90 -1.35 19.38
CA ASP A 128 -10.57 -1.78 18.97
C ASP A 128 -9.47 -1.17 19.85
N HIS A 129 -9.70 0.02 20.40
CA HIS A 129 -8.72 0.65 21.29
C HIS A 129 -8.49 -0.07 22.63
N LYS A 130 -9.33 -1.06 22.96
CA LYS A 130 -9.24 -1.88 24.18
C LYS A 130 -8.33 -3.09 24.02
N LYS A 131 -7.96 -3.44 22.78
CA LYS A 131 -7.18 -4.65 22.47
C LYS A 131 -5.76 -4.31 22.05
N PRO A 132 -4.74 -5.06 22.51
CA PRO A 132 -3.41 -5.00 21.93
C PRO A 132 -3.42 -5.58 20.51
N PHE A 133 -2.38 -5.29 19.70
CA PHE A 133 -2.31 -5.74 18.31
C PHE A 133 -2.50 -7.24 18.16
N GLU A 134 -1.83 -8.04 19.00
CA GLU A 134 -1.83 -9.50 18.92
C GLU A 134 -3.19 -10.14 19.25
N GLU A 135 -4.08 -9.40 19.88
CA GLU A 135 -5.45 -9.83 20.20
C GLU A 135 -6.51 -9.17 19.32
N SER A 136 -6.07 -8.32 18.38
CA SER A 136 -6.95 -7.57 17.49
C SER A 136 -7.47 -8.42 16.35
N HIS A 137 -8.66 -8.06 15.84
CA HIS A 137 -9.23 -8.71 14.67
C HIS A 137 -8.34 -8.52 13.42
N VAL A 138 -7.63 -7.39 13.33
CA VAL A 138 -6.74 -7.15 12.21
C VAL A 138 -5.56 -8.11 12.21
N TYR A 139 -5.00 -8.44 13.38
CA TYR A 139 -3.94 -9.42 13.51
C TYR A 139 -4.39 -10.80 13.04
N ILE A 140 -5.55 -11.28 13.56
CA ILE A 140 -6.13 -12.59 13.21
C ILE A 140 -6.34 -12.69 11.69
N LYS A 141 -6.91 -11.65 11.08
CA LYS A 141 -7.27 -11.63 9.66
C LYS A 141 -6.09 -11.39 8.70
N CYS A 142 -4.96 -10.89 9.17
CA CYS A 142 -3.82 -10.65 8.29
C CYS A 142 -2.72 -11.71 8.38
N MET A 143 -2.65 -12.51 9.45
CA MET A 143 -1.57 -13.46 9.67
C MET A 143 -1.38 -14.45 8.53
N PHE A 144 -2.47 -15.05 8.07
CA PHE A 144 -2.50 -15.94 6.92
C PHE A 144 -3.68 -15.60 6.02
N MET A 145 -3.41 -15.36 4.74
CA MET A 145 -4.42 -15.00 3.76
C MET A 145 -4.30 -15.86 2.50
N LEU A 146 -5.42 -16.40 2.03
CA LEU A 146 -5.56 -16.82 0.65
C LEU A 146 -6.03 -15.63 -0.16
N ILE A 147 -5.17 -15.10 -1.03
CA ILE A 147 -5.47 -13.93 -1.85
C ILE A 147 -5.72 -14.37 -3.27
N LEU A 148 -6.94 -14.13 -3.75
CA LEU A 148 -7.37 -14.36 -5.12
C LEU A 148 -7.38 -13.03 -5.86
N PHE A 149 -6.53 -12.89 -6.86
CA PHE A 149 -6.48 -11.72 -7.73
C PHE A 149 -7.35 -11.94 -8.96
N TYR A 150 -8.27 -11.02 -9.25
CA TYR A 150 -9.11 -11.06 -10.43
C TYR A 150 -8.92 -9.80 -11.30
N LEU A 151 -9.11 -9.92 -12.61
CA LEU A 151 -9.07 -8.79 -13.53
C LEU A 151 -10.39 -8.02 -13.45
N HIS A 152 -10.31 -6.76 -13.07
CA HIS A 152 -11.46 -5.87 -13.07
C HIS A 152 -11.74 -5.35 -14.49
N GLU A 153 -12.97 -5.50 -14.94
CA GLU A 153 -13.47 -4.96 -16.19
C GLU A 153 -14.76 -4.17 -15.90
N ALA A 154 -14.78 -2.90 -16.33
CA ALA A 154 -15.93 -2.03 -16.07
C ALA A 154 -17.20 -2.54 -16.78
N GLY A 155 -18.32 -2.55 -16.07
CA GLY A 155 -19.61 -3.01 -16.60
C GLY A 155 -19.79 -4.53 -16.68
N VAL A 156 -18.76 -5.32 -16.35
CA VAL A 156 -18.85 -6.79 -16.30
C VAL A 156 -19.37 -7.22 -14.92
N PRO A 157 -20.38 -8.13 -14.84
CA PRO A 157 -20.84 -8.70 -13.58
C PRO A 157 -19.70 -9.36 -12.82
N VAL A 158 -19.68 -9.22 -11.47
CA VAL A 158 -18.56 -9.67 -10.64
C VAL A 158 -18.25 -11.16 -10.75
N GLN A 159 -19.27 -12.01 -10.96
CA GLN A 159 -19.11 -13.45 -11.13
C GLN A 159 -18.49 -13.85 -12.49
N GLN A 160 -18.45 -12.92 -13.44
CA GLN A 160 -17.85 -13.08 -14.78
C GLN A 160 -16.44 -12.48 -14.86
N LEU A 161 -15.91 -11.95 -13.76
CA LEU A 161 -14.53 -11.46 -13.70
C LEU A 161 -13.57 -12.63 -13.58
N LYS A 162 -12.49 -12.58 -14.34
CA LYS A 162 -11.52 -13.67 -14.45
C LYS A 162 -10.50 -13.64 -13.34
N PHE A 163 -10.30 -14.76 -12.64
CA PHE A 163 -9.24 -14.94 -11.66
C PHE A 163 -7.89 -15.19 -12.34
N ILE A 164 -6.87 -14.44 -11.91
CA ILE A 164 -5.54 -14.44 -12.55
C ILE A 164 -4.50 -15.13 -11.67
N TYR A 165 -4.50 -14.84 -10.36
CA TYR A 165 -3.54 -15.43 -9.42
C TYR A 165 -4.25 -15.88 -8.15
N SER A 166 -3.69 -16.94 -7.53
CA SER A 166 -4.04 -17.43 -6.21
C SER A 166 -2.76 -17.56 -5.39
N VAL A 167 -2.71 -16.92 -4.23
CA VAL A 167 -1.51 -16.84 -3.40
C VAL A 167 -1.85 -17.11 -1.95
N LEU A 168 -1.13 -18.02 -1.33
CA LEU A 168 -1.14 -18.18 0.12
C LEU A 168 -0.05 -17.25 0.69
N TRP A 169 -0.48 -16.21 1.40
CA TRP A 169 0.39 -15.19 1.96
C TRP A 169 0.42 -15.25 3.48
N GLN A 170 1.60 -15.37 4.04
CA GLN A 170 1.87 -15.19 5.46
C GLN A 170 2.61 -13.85 5.64
N ILE A 171 2.16 -13.00 6.55
CA ILE A 171 2.89 -11.78 6.86
C ILE A 171 4.24 -12.15 7.51
N PRO A 172 5.39 -11.64 7.01
CA PRO A 172 6.69 -11.85 7.65
C PRO A 172 6.74 -11.27 9.06
N GLU A 173 7.48 -11.89 9.97
CA GLU A 173 7.62 -11.42 11.37
C GLU A 173 8.12 -9.98 11.44
N LYS A 174 9.11 -9.62 10.64
CA LYS A 174 9.61 -8.26 10.50
C LYS A 174 8.50 -7.26 10.11
N ASP A 175 7.64 -7.64 9.17
CA ASP A 175 6.53 -6.78 8.72
C ASP A 175 5.47 -6.65 9.82
N LEU A 176 5.24 -7.70 10.63
CA LEU A 176 4.32 -7.65 11.78
C LEU A 176 4.79 -6.64 12.83
N LEU A 177 6.09 -6.49 13.06
CA LEU A 177 6.61 -5.46 13.97
C LEU A 177 6.25 -4.05 13.49
N ILE A 178 6.36 -3.79 12.20
CA ILE A 178 5.98 -2.50 11.61
C ILE A 178 4.45 -2.33 11.64
N MET A 179 3.69 -3.37 11.32
CA MET A 179 2.21 -3.32 11.37
C MET A 179 1.69 -3.11 12.79
N LYS A 180 2.38 -3.62 13.80
CA LYS A 180 2.08 -3.33 15.22
C LYS A 180 2.25 -1.84 15.51
N GLN A 181 3.35 -1.22 15.11
CA GLN A 181 3.57 0.23 15.26
C GLN A 181 2.50 1.04 14.51
N ASP A 182 2.12 0.59 13.31
CA ASP A 182 1.04 1.20 12.54
C ASP A 182 -0.31 1.11 13.26
N TYR A 183 -0.64 -0.06 13.82
CA TYR A 183 -1.84 -0.28 14.63
C TYR A 183 -1.86 0.64 15.85
N GLU A 184 -0.76 0.69 16.59
CA GLU A 184 -0.62 1.55 17.79
C GLU A 184 -0.77 3.03 17.42
N THR A 185 -0.28 3.46 16.27
CA THR A 185 -0.46 4.83 15.74
C THR A 185 -1.94 5.14 15.47
N ILE A 186 -2.65 4.24 14.79
CA ILE A 186 -4.09 4.38 14.51
C ILE A 186 -4.88 4.42 15.82
N ILE A 187 -4.63 3.47 16.71
CA ILE A 187 -5.30 3.38 18.01
C ILE A 187 -4.97 4.60 18.89
N GLY A 188 -3.74 5.12 18.83
CA GLY A 188 -3.35 6.34 19.53
C GLY A 188 -4.19 7.55 19.11
N LYS A 189 -4.43 7.75 17.83
CA LYS A 189 -5.33 8.81 17.33
C LYS A 189 -6.78 8.60 17.78
N ILE A 190 -7.28 7.36 17.76
CA ILE A 190 -8.63 7.05 18.24
C ILE A 190 -8.77 7.40 19.71
N LYS A 191 -7.82 6.96 20.57
CA LYS A 191 -7.78 7.26 22.01
C LYS A 191 -7.71 8.75 22.29
N ALA A 192 -7.07 9.52 21.45
CA ALA A 192 -6.96 10.97 21.56
C ALA A 192 -8.19 11.73 21.04
N GLY A 193 -9.26 11.06 20.61
CA GLY A 193 -10.45 11.70 20.04
C GLY A 193 -10.26 12.24 18.64
N LYS A 194 -9.23 11.78 17.92
CA LYS A 194 -8.80 12.28 16.61
C LYS A 194 -9.01 11.27 15.47
N ALA A 195 -10.00 10.37 15.60
CA ALA A 195 -10.28 9.40 14.53
C ALA A 195 -10.68 10.07 13.20
N HIS A 196 -11.26 11.27 13.23
CA HIS A 196 -11.57 12.07 12.04
C HIS A 196 -10.32 12.52 11.26
N GLU A 197 -9.18 12.68 11.93
CA GLU A 197 -7.89 13.05 11.33
C GLU A 197 -7.10 11.84 10.78
N LEU A 198 -7.61 10.60 10.91
CA LEU A 198 -6.91 9.43 10.40
C LEU A 198 -6.66 9.53 8.90
N SER A 199 -5.43 9.27 8.48
CA SER A 199 -4.98 9.27 7.09
C SER A 199 -4.17 8.01 6.80
N GLU A 200 -4.14 7.59 5.55
CA GLU A 200 -3.27 6.47 5.12
C GLU A 200 -1.78 6.81 5.24
N GLY A 201 -1.44 8.08 5.18
CA GLY A 201 -0.07 8.55 5.39
C GLY A 201 0.43 8.45 6.83
N ASP A 202 -0.44 8.25 7.83
CA ASP A 202 -0.05 8.16 9.24
C ASP A 202 0.82 6.93 9.54
N THR A 203 0.83 5.94 8.68
CA THR A 203 1.34 4.60 8.93
C THR A 203 2.24 4.11 7.78
N THR A 204 2.86 2.94 7.95
CA THR A 204 3.85 2.40 7.00
C THR A 204 3.27 1.32 6.09
N TYR A 205 2.75 0.22 6.63
CA TYR A 205 2.21 -0.93 5.88
C TYR A 205 0.71 -1.12 6.05
N LEU A 206 0.21 -0.93 7.28
CA LEU A 206 -1.20 -1.00 7.63
C LEU A 206 -1.80 0.41 7.57
N GLY A 207 -2.92 0.59 6.87
CA GLY A 207 -3.60 1.88 6.75
C GLY A 207 -4.98 1.87 7.41
N ALA A 208 -5.53 3.07 7.65
CA ALA A 208 -6.91 3.29 8.07
C ALA A 208 -7.70 3.89 6.90
N CYS A 209 -8.07 3.05 5.93
CA CYS A 209 -8.74 3.52 4.73
C CYS A 209 -10.20 3.94 4.99
N ARG A 210 -10.66 4.99 4.31
CA ARG A 210 -12.07 5.42 4.38
C ARG A 210 -13.00 4.35 3.80
N LYS A 211 -14.14 4.16 4.45
CA LYS A 211 -15.23 3.29 4.03
C LYS A 211 -16.55 4.06 4.05
N GLY A 212 -17.53 3.53 3.34
CA GLY A 212 -18.83 4.16 3.15
C GLY A 212 -18.94 4.87 1.80
N GLN A 213 -20.14 5.36 1.51
CA GLN A 213 -20.46 6.12 0.30
C GLN A 213 -20.40 7.63 0.58
N LYS A 214 -20.33 8.43 -0.49
CA LYS A 214 -20.45 9.88 -0.36
C LYS A 214 -21.81 10.23 0.24
N GLY A 215 -21.80 10.95 1.37
CA GLY A 215 -23.00 11.32 2.11
C GLY A 215 -23.36 10.40 3.27
N ASP A 216 -22.62 9.31 3.50
CA ASP A 216 -22.76 8.52 4.73
C ASP A 216 -22.44 9.39 5.95
N ALA A 217 -23.27 9.24 7.00
CA ALA A 217 -23.04 9.93 8.27
C ALA A 217 -21.74 9.42 8.94
N ASP A 218 -20.99 10.35 9.53
CA ASP A 218 -19.88 10.05 10.39
C ASP A 218 -20.33 9.29 11.64
N VAL A 219 -19.44 8.46 12.18
CA VAL A 219 -19.73 7.58 13.33
C VAL A 219 -19.35 8.29 14.63
N GLU A 220 -20.29 8.39 15.57
CA GLU A 220 -19.99 8.73 16.95
C GLU A 220 -19.28 7.56 17.62
N TYR A 221 -18.32 7.82 18.50
CA TYR A 221 -17.58 6.78 19.22
C TYR A 221 -17.21 7.21 20.63
N THR A 222 -16.91 6.21 21.45
CA THR A 222 -16.60 6.38 22.88
C THR A 222 -15.10 6.31 23.12
N LEU A 223 -14.56 7.26 23.86
CA LEU A 223 -13.17 7.33 24.29
C LEU A 223 -12.87 6.37 25.45
N PRO A 224 -11.60 6.08 25.76
CA PRO A 224 -11.23 5.21 26.89
C PRO A 224 -11.76 5.63 28.25
N ASN A 225 -12.00 6.93 28.46
CA ASN A 225 -12.57 7.50 29.67
C ASN A 225 -14.10 7.36 29.76
N GLY A 226 -14.76 6.77 28.77
CA GLY A 226 -16.20 6.60 28.69
C GLY A 226 -16.97 7.80 28.11
N GLU A 227 -16.28 8.88 27.77
CA GLU A 227 -16.90 10.04 27.14
C GLU A 227 -17.05 9.86 25.63
N LYS A 228 -18.00 10.55 25.01
CA LYS A 228 -18.08 10.62 23.57
C LYS A 228 -16.99 11.51 23.01
N ALA A 229 -16.40 11.11 21.88
CA ALA A 229 -15.50 11.97 21.14
C ALA A 229 -16.20 13.24 20.69
N ALA A 230 -15.52 14.38 20.76
CA ALA A 230 -16.09 15.69 20.41
C ALA A 230 -16.45 15.81 18.92
N ILE A 231 -15.72 15.10 18.06
CA ILE A 231 -15.92 15.12 16.61
C ILE A 231 -16.15 13.67 16.15
N PRO A 232 -17.28 13.38 15.50
CA PRO A 232 -17.53 12.10 14.84
C PRO A 232 -16.49 11.84 13.75
N ALA A 233 -16.29 10.59 13.40
CA ALA A 233 -15.29 10.20 12.40
C ALA A 233 -15.91 9.44 11.23
N PRO A 234 -15.42 9.61 10.00
CA PRO A 234 -15.83 8.79 8.86
C PRO A 234 -15.55 7.30 9.14
N LYS A 235 -16.44 6.43 8.66
CA LYS A 235 -16.21 4.97 8.73
C LYS A 235 -14.87 4.61 8.11
N ARG A 236 -14.08 3.79 8.81
CA ARG A 236 -12.77 3.34 8.34
C ARG A 236 -12.59 1.84 8.51
N ALA A 237 -11.63 1.31 7.77
CA ALA A 237 -11.21 -0.07 7.89
C ALA A 237 -9.67 -0.16 7.95
N PHE A 238 -9.15 -1.12 8.68
CA PHE A 238 -7.77 -1.53 8.55
C PHE A 238 -7.55 -2.13 7.15
N SER A 239 -6.48 -1.74 6.50
CA SER A 239 -6.15 -2.22 5.15
C SER A 239 -4.64 -2.37 4.96
N LEU A 240 -4.23 -3.35 4.15
CA LEU A 240 -2.88 -3.34 3.58
C LEU A 240 -2.81 -2.28 2.49
N LYS A 241 -1.80 -1.42 2.55
CA LYS A 241 -1.62 -0.34 1.57
C LYS A 241 -1.38 -0.90 0.16
N ALA A 242 -1.77 -0.14 -0.85
CA ALA A 242 -1.59 -0.52 -2.25
C ALA A 242 -0.12 -0.87 -2.60
N GLN A 243 0.85 -0.18 -1.97
CA GLN A 243 2.28 -0.48 -2.17
C GLN A 243 2.66 -1.85 -1.60
N TYR A 244 2.16 -2.20 -0.41
CA TYR A 244 2.36 -3.52 0.16
C TYR A 244 1.74 -4.61 -0.74
N MET A 245 0.54 -4.35 -1.26
CA MET A 245 -0.14 -5.25 -2.19
C MET A 245 0.63 -5.45 -3.51
N ARG A 246 1.37 -4.43 -3.99
CA ARG A 246 2.26 -4.59 -5.15
C ARG A 246 3.34 -5.63 -4.91
N THR A 247 3.89 -5.68 -3.70
CA THR A 247 4.87 -6.70 -3.31
C THR A 247 4.27 -8.11 -3.38
N ILE A 248 3.02 -8.28 -2.90
CA ILE A 248 2.31 -9.56 -2.99
C ILE A 248 2.02 -9.92 -4.45
N LEU A 249 1.61 -8.95 -5.28
CA LEU A 249 1.39 -9.18 -6.71
C LEU A 249 2.69 -9.57 -7.44
N ASP A 250 3.81 -8.93 -7.12
CA ASP A 250 5.11 -9.27 -7.72
C ASP A 250 5.54 -10.69 -7.33
N PHE A 251 5.24 -11.12 -6.11
CA PHE A 251 5.41 -12.50 -5.69
C PHE A 251 4.50 -13.45 -6.52
N ALA A 252 3.22 -13.11 -6.67
CA ALA A 252 2.28 -13.90 -7.46
C ALA A 252 2.75 -14.06 -8.92
N LYS A 253 3.24 -12.99 -9.53
CA LYS A 253 3.80 -13.02 -10.90
C LYS A 253 5.03 -13.92 -11.01
N LYS A 254 5.95 -13.86 -10.03
CA LYS A 254 7.18 -14.66 -10.01
C LYS A 254 6.92 -16.16 -9.82
N THR A 255 5.89 -16.50 -9.05
CA THR A 255 5.52 -17.90 -8.77
C THR A 255 4.52 -18.47 -9.77
N GLY A 256 4.13 -17.71 -10.80
CA GLY A 256 3.12 -18.11 -11.77
C GLY A 256 1.71 -18.20 -11.17
N GLY A 257 1.46 -17.46 -10.09
CA GLY A 257 0.19 -17.51 -9.36
C GLY A 257 0.02 -18.80 -8.54
N GLN A 258 1.06 -19.58 -8.38
CA GLN A 258 1.06 -20.85 -7.66
C GLN A 258 2.18 -20.82 -6.62
N GLY A 259 1.87 -20.49 -5.41
CA GLY A 259 2.91 -20.47 -4.40
C GLY A 259 2.43 -20.08 -3.02
N THR A 260 3.22 -20.47 -2.05
CA THR A 260 3.16 -19.96 -0.71
C THR A 260 4.27 -18.94 -0.54
N TYR A 261 3.99 -17.90 0.19
CA TYR A 261 5.06 -17.10 0.75
C TYR A 261 5.82 -17.96 1.76
N ASN A 262 7.07 -18.29 1.44
CA ASN A 262 8.01 -18.86 2.38
C ASN A 262 9.12 -17.84 2.59
N THR A 263 9.34 -17.43 3.83
CA THR A 263 10.38 -16.47 4.23
C THR A 263 11.77 -16.83 3.70
N SER A 264 12.09 -18.13 3.55
CA SER A 264 13.36 -18.59 3.00
C SER A 264 13.46 -18.49 1.47
N ALA A 265 12.36 -18.53 0.72
CA ALA A 265 12.39 -18.45 -0.74
C ALA A 265 12.51 -17.01 -1.26
N ILE A 266 12.34 -16.01 -0.39
CA ILE A 266 12.32 -14.57 -0.74
C ILE A 266 13.60 -13.86 -0.33
N VAL A 267 14.50 -14.52 0.39
CA VAL A 267 15.83 -13.98 0.69
C VAL A 267 16.50 -13.56 -0.63
N GLY A 268 16.52 -12.23 -0.86
CA GLY A 268 17.05 -11.60 -2.08
C GLY A 268 16.01 -11.19 -3.15
N GLY A 269 14.69 -11.44 -2.95
CA GLY A 269 13.67 -11.23 -3.99
C GLY A 269 13.05 -9.82 -4.07
N TYR A 270 13.02 -9.05 -2.98
CA TYR A 270 12.35 -7.73 -2.95
C TYR A 270 13.29 -6.54 -2.96
N GLY A 271 14.57 -6.76 -2.88
CA GLY A 271 15.61 -5.75 -2.79
C GLY A 271 16.43 -5.89 -1.50
N PRO A 272 17.44 -5.03 -1.31
CA PRO A 272 18.22 -5.02 -0.08
C PRO A 272 17.33 -4.63 1.10
N GLN A 273 17.54 -5.29 2.24
CA GLN A 273 16.95 -4.91 3.51
C GLN A 273 17.78 -3.80 4.14
N LEU A 274 17.12 -2.74 4.61
CA LEU A 274 17.77 -1.61 5.26
C LEU A 274 17.71 -1.68 6.78
N ILE A 275 16.72 -2.37 7.33
CA ILE A 275 16.42 -2.41 8.75
C ILE A 275 16.32 -3.87 9.18
N THR A 276 16.88 -4.18 10.34
CA THR A 276 16.81 -5.52 10.93
C THR A 276 15.61 -5.65 11.89
N GLU A 277 15.18 -6.89 12.16
CA GLU A 277 14.17 -7.16 13.18
C GLU A 277 14.62 -6.67 14.56
N GLN A 278 15.91 -6.81 14.87
CA GLN A 278 16.49 -6.39 16.15
C GLN A 278 16.35 -4.87 16.37
N GLU A 279 16.57 -4.07 15.33
CA GLU A 279 16.35 -2.63 15.40
C GLU A 279 14.88 -2.30 15.65
N LEU A 280 13.94 -2.98 14.96
CA LEU A 280 12.49 -2.78 15.10
C LEU A 280 11.95 -3.20 16.48
N MET A 281 12.61 -4.13 17.18
CA MET A 281 12.27 -4.49 18.56
C MET A 281 12.60 -3.37 19.56
N THR A 282 13.49 -2.46 19.22
CA THR A 282 13.99 -1.42 20.14
C THR A 282 13.53 -0.02 19.78
N LYS A 283 13.25 0.24 18.51
CA LYS A 283 12.86 1.56 17.99
C LYS A 283 11.78 1.45 16.94
N SER A 284 11.04 2.53 16.74
CA SER A 284 10.12 2.61 15.63
C SER A 284 10.84 2.63 14.27
N PHE A 285 10.17 2.17 13.23
CA PHE A 285 10.67 2.24 11.85
C PHE A 285 11.13 3.65 11.47
N GLU A 286 10.37 4.67 11.86
CA GLU A 286 10.68 6.07 11.58
C GLU A 286 11.91 6.55 12.35
N ASP A 287 12.00 6.24 13.65
CA ASP A 287 13.14 6.63 14.47
C ASP A 287 14.44 6.02 13.97
N ILE A 288 14.42 4.76 13.52
CA ILE A 288 15.59 4.10 12.95
C ILE A 288 16.10 4.88 11.73
N LEU A 289 15.20 5.25 10.81
CA LEU A 289 15.58 6.01 9.62
C LEU A 289 16.03 7.44 9.94
N LEU A 290 15.37 8.11 10.87
CA LEU A 290 15.74 9.48 11.27
C LEU A 290 17.06 9.50 12.03
N ASP A 291 17.33 8.50 12.86
CA ASP A 291 18.60 8.39 13.60
C ASP A 291 19.81 8.34 12.67
N ARG A 292 19.67 7.76 11.46
CA ARG A 292 20.74 7.75 10.45
C ARG A 292 21.16 9.13 9.98
N PHE A 293 20.25 10.11 10.03
CA PHE A 293 20.56 11.51 9.63
C PHE A 293 21.22 12.32 10.74
N LYS A 294 20.95 12.02 12.02
CA LYS A 294 21.39 12.82 13.17
C LYS A 294 22.90 13.12 13.21
N PRO A 295 23.80 12.14 12.92
CA PRO A 295 25.25 12.39 12.92
C PRO A 295 25.72 13.40 11.86
N TYR A 296 24.91 13.68 10.87
CA TYR A 296 25.25 14.50 9.71
C TYR A 296 24.61 15.90 9.73
N TYR A 297 23.80 16.22 10.75
CA TYR A 297 23.21 17.55 10.87
C TYR A 297 24.26 18.62 11.06
N GLY A 298 24.11 19.74 10.36
CA GLY A 298 25.06 20.86 10.35
C GLY A 298 26.21 20.73 9.35
N LEU A 299 26.44 19.53 8.78
CA LEU A 299 27.47 19.35 7.77
C LEU A 299 27.07 19.97 6.43
N THR A 300 28.04 20.62 5.79
CA THR A 300 27.92 21.12 4.42
C THR A 300 27.84 19.96 3.42
N TYR A 301 27.36 20.23 2.22
CA TYR A 301 27.33 19.22 1.14
C TYR A 301 28.70 18.57 0.91
N ASN A 302 29.79 19.36 0.90
CA ASN A 302 31.15 18.84 0.67
C ASN A 302 31.63 17.96 1.83
N GLU A 303 31.33 18.34 3.07
CA GLU A 303 31.63 17.53 4.26
C GLU A 303 30.83 16.23 4.26
N LEU A 304 29.56 16.25 3.85
CA LEU A 304 28.74 15.06 3.69
C LEU A 304 29.32 14.08 2.65
N VAL A 305 29.69 14.59 1.47
CA VAL A 305 30.32 13.78 0.41
C VAL A 305 31.60 13.11 0.95
N LYS A 306 32.44 13.86 1.69
CA LYS A 306 33.67 13.33 2.32
C LYS A 306 33.38 12.30 3.42
N ALA A 307 32.42 12.60 4.32
CA ALA A 307 32.05 11.73 5.44
C ALA A 307 31.44 10.40 4.98
N LEU A 308 30.62 10.45 3.93
CA LEU A 308 29.97 9.28 3.34
C LEU A 308 30.90 8.54 2.36
N GLY A 309 31.96 9.19 1.88
CA GLY A 309 32.88 8.64 0.88
C GLY A 309 32.21 8.40 -0.47
N CYS A 310 31.20 9.21 -0.81
CA CYS A 310 30.51 9.17 -2.09
C CYS A 310 31.14 10.14 -3.11
N GLU A 311 30.76 9.99 -4.38
CA GLU A 311 31.24 10.88 -5.44
C GLU A 311 30.54 12.23 -5.40
N ASP A 312 31.28 13.31 -5.66
CA ASP A 312 30.70 14.64 -5.86
C ASP A 312 29.86 14.65 -7.14
N SER A 313 28.64 15.12 -7.04
CA SER A 313 27.71 15.19 -8.17
C SER A 313 27.29 16.60 -8.50
N LYS A 314 27.39 16.95 -9.80
CA LYS A 314 26.85 18.20 -10.34
C LYS A 314 25.36 18.11 -10.73
N ALA A 315 24.75 16.92 -10.57
CA ALA A 315 23.34 16.69 -10.90
C ALA A 315 22.41 17.52 -10.01
N LYS A 316 21.24 17.87 -10.55
CA LYS A 316 20.17 18.52 -9.75
C LYS A 316 19.73 17.66 -8.56
N SER A 317 19.86 16.34 -8.67
CA SER A 317 19.53 15.35 -7.64
C SER A 317 20.62 15.13 -6.58
N LYS A 318 21.70 15.91 -6.55
CA LYS A 318 22.84 15.69 -5.66
C LYS A 318 22.47 15.55 -4.18
N TYR A 319 21.51 16.31 -3.71
CA TYR A 319 21.03 16.22 -2.32
C TYR A 319 20.25 14.94 -2.05
N PHE A 320 19.51 14.43 -3.05
CA PHE A 320 18.87 13.12 -2.96
C PHE A 320 19.92 11.99 -2.92
N LEU A 321 20.99 12.08 -3.72
CA LEU A 321 22.07 11.10 -3.68
C LEU A 321 22.71 11.02 -2.29
N VAL A 322 22.99 12.17 -1.66
CA VAL A 322 23.50 12.20 -0.28
C VAL A 322 22.49 11.60 0.71
N ALA A 323 21.21 11.94 0.61
CA ALA A 323 20.17 11.36 1.46
C ALA A 323 20.07 9.83 1.26
N ASN A 324 20.21 9.35 0.03
CA ASN A 324 20.28 7.92 -0.29
C ASN A 324 21.45 7.23 0.42
N GLU A 325 22.67 7.80 0.34
CA GLU A 325 23.85 7.23 0.99
C GLU A 325 23.73 7.19 2.52
N ILE A 326 23.09 8.21 3.13
CA ILE A 326 22.79 8.22 4.56
C ILE A 326 21.84 7.08 4.93
N LEU A 327 20.76 6.91 4.17
CA LEU A 327 19.73 5.91 4.43
C LEU A 327 20.21 4.47 4.20
N THR A 328 21.12 4.25 3.25
CA THR A 328 21.63 2.91 2.91
C THR A 328 22.82 2.48 3.74
N GLU A 329 23.39 3.39 4.55
CA GLU A 329 24.61 3.20 5.36
C GLU A 329 25.83 2.72 4.56
N LYS A 330 27.04 2.83 5.16
CA LYS A 330 28.34 2.61 4.47
C LYS A 330 28.56 1.23 3.83
N GLY A 331 27.69 0.25 4.07
CA GLY A 331 27.82 -1.12 3.56
C GLY A 331 27.11 -1.40 2.23
N SER A 332 26.23 -0.50 1.81
CA SER A 332 25.31 -0.73 0.70
C SER A 332 25.49 0.27 -0.44
N ARG A 333 26.75 0.64 -0.75
CA ARG A 333 27.07 1.64 -1.78
C ARG A 333 26.43 1.28 -3.13
N GLY A 334 25.79 2.29 -3.74
CA GLY A 334 25.16 2.16 -5.05
C GLY A 334 23.76 1.57 -5.04
N ILE A 335 23.18 1.29 -3.87
CA ILE A 335 21.80 0.87 -3.75
C ILE A 335 20.90 2.10 -3.78
N ASP A 336 19.92 2.08 -4.66
CA ASP A 336 18.82 3.03 -4.65
C ASP A 336 17.86 2.65 -3.50
N VAL A 337 17.79 3.47 -2.47
CA VAL A 337 16.96 3.25 -1.28
C VAL A 337 15.50 2.98 -1.63
N THR A 338 15.00 3.59 -2.71
CA THR A 338 13.61 3.38 -3.17
C THR A 338 13.36 1.96 -3.69
N LYS A 339 14.44 1.20 -3.95
CA LYS A 339 14.38 -0.20 -4.37
C LYS A 339 14.55 -1.18 -3.22
N SER A 340 14.80 -0.69 -2.00
CA SER A 340 14.83 -1.53 -0.81
C SER A 340 13.46 -2.13 -0.51
N GLU A 341 13.46 -3.21 0.25
CA GLU A 341 12.24 -3.93 0.61
C GLU A 341 11.27 -3.01 1.35
N GLU A 342 11.75 -2.29 2.35
CA GLU A 342 10.94 -1.43 3.21
C GLU A 342 10.31 -0.27 2.43
N PHE A 343 11.08 0.39 1.55
CA PHE A 343 10.56 1.50 0.76
C PHE A 343 9.58 1.05 -0.33
N LYS A 344 9.79 -0.12 -0.93
CA LYS A 344 8.82 -0.71 -1.87
C LYS A 344 7.50 -1.04 -1.18
N LYS A 345 7.55 -1.63 0.02
CA LYS A 345 6.35 -2.00 0.79
C LYS A 345 5.61 -0.79 1.35
N SER A 346 6.35 0.22 1.84
CA SER A 346 5.75 1.41 2.47
C SER A 346 5.24 2.45 1.48
N GLY A 347 5.89 2.55 0.32
CA GLY A 347 5.62 3.63 -0.62
C GLY A 347 6.04 5.01 -0.12
N ILE A 348 6.97 5.08 0.84
CA ILE A 348 7.50 6.35 1.35
C ILE A 348 8.15 7.14 0.23
N ILE A 349 7.78 8.41 0.14
CA ILE A 349 8.24 9.34 -0.88
C ILE A 349 9.34 10.21 -0.27
N ILE A 350 10.58 10.01 -0.70
CA ILE A 350 11.70 10.85 -0.26
C ILE A 350 11.73 12.13 -1.09
N LYS A 351 11.73 13.27 -0.41
CA LYS A 351 11.89 14.58 -1.04
C LYS A 351 12.95 15.40 -0.32
N THR A 352 13.90 15.94 -1.08
CA THR A 352 14.88 16.89 -0.56
C THR A 352 14.35 18.31 -0.72
N ILE A 353 14.42 19.10 0.33
CA ILE A 353 13.99 20.50 0.38
C ILE A 353 15.24 21.37 0.55
N ARG A 354 15.42 22.33 -0.33
CA ARG A 354 16.47 23.33 -0.18
C ARG A 354 15.86 24.68 0.23
N LEU A 355 16.28 25.16 1.40
CA LEU A 355 15.87 26.47 1.91
C LEU A 355 16.98 27.49 1.67
N LYS A 356 16.60 28.71 1.35
CA LYS A 356 17.48 29.88 1.43
C LYS A 356 17.77 30.19 2.91
N LYS A 357 18.76 31.03 3.19
CA LYS A 357 19.05 31.54 4.54
C LYS A 357 17.81 32.11 5.23
N SER A 358 16.91 32.76 4.50
CA SER A 358 15.65 33.29 5.01
C SER A 358 14.60 32.25 5.42
N GLY A 359 14.87 30.97 5.28
CA GLY A 359 13.91 29.89 5.50
C GLY A 359 12.91 29.66 4.35
N ARG A 360 12.91 30.51 3.33
CA ARG A 360 12.05 30.31 2.15
C ARG A 360 12.57 29.15 1.30
N SER A 361 11.66 28.30 0.80
CA SER A 361 12.05 27.26 -0.15
C SER A 361 12.69 27.85 -1.41
N ALA A 362 13.78 27.27 -1.88
CA ALA A 362 14.47 27.72 -3.09
C ALA A 362 13.62 27.48 -4.35
N GLU A 363 12.79 26.44 -4.34
CA GLU A 363 11.95 26.06 -5.46
C GLU A 363 10.65 25.38 -5.00
N ALA A 364 9.63 25.37 -5.86
CA ALA A 364 8.41 24.61 -5.65
C ALA A 364 8.69 23.10 -5.82
N MET A 365 7.91 22.24 -5.16
CA MET A 365 8.10 20.79 -5.20
C MET A 365 7.20 20.17 -6.26
N SER A 366 7.83 19.48 -7.22
CA SER A 366 7.11 18.73 -8.26
C SER A 366 6.89 17.28 -7.89
N PHE A 367 5.80 16.73 -8.43
CA PHE A 367 5.48 15.32 -8.38
C PHE A 367 5.57 14.67 -9.76
N GLU A 368 4.66 13.77 -10.07
CA GLU A 368 4.58 13.15 -11.40
C GLU A 368 3.76 14.01 -12.37
N ASN A 369 3.92 13.72 -13.65
CA ASN A 369 3.09 14.33 -14.68
C ASN A 369 1.65 13.79 -14.60
N ILE A 370 0.69 14.66 -14.93
CA ILE A 370 -0.73 14.29 -15.01
C ILE A 370 -0.92 13.30 -16.15
N ASN A 371 -1.52 12.16 -15.85
CA ASN A 371 -2.02 11.22 -16.84
C ASN A 371 -3.49 11.56 -17.13
N TYR A 372 -3.77 12.15 -18.27
CA TYR A 372 -5.10 12.63 -18.60
C TYR A 372 -6.12 11.51 -18.81
N PHE A 373 -5.68 10.30 -19.22
CA PHE A 373 -6.55 9.14 -19.32
C PHE A 373 -6.95 8.61 -17.95
N ASP A 374 -6.03 8.61 -16.99
CA ASP A 374 -6.35 8.20 -15.63
C ASP A 374 -7.36 9.18 -15.02
N ILE A 375 -7.12 10.51 -15.18
CA ILE A 375 -8.04 11.56 -14.69
C ILE A 375 -9.45 11.38 -15.24
N MET A 376 -9.62 11.07 -16.53
CA MET A 376 -10.95 10.86 -17.13
C MET A 376 -11.68 9.64 -16.61
N ASN A 377 -10.97 8.69 -16.02
CA ASN A 377 -11.53 7.45 -15.48
C ASN A 377 -11.60 7.47 -13.93
N GLU A 378 -11.27 8.60 -13.30
CA GLU A 378 -11.39 8.79 -11.86
C GLU A 378 -12.80 9.30 -11.52
N ASP A 379 -13.64 8.42 -10.98
CA ASP A 379 -15.01 8.78 -10.58
C ASP A 379 -15.08 9.45 -9.20
N ASP A 380 -14.05 9.22 -8.36
CA ASP A 380 -14.02 9.65 -6.97
C ASP A 380 -12.60 10.14 -6.57
N TRP A 381 -12.55 11.20 -5.76
CA TRP A 381 -11.34 11.72 -5.15
C TRP A 381 -10.52 10.65 -4.43
N TYR A 382 -11.16 9.80 -3.63
CA TYR A 382 -10.49 8.76 -2.84
C TYR A 382 -9.91 7.61 -3.67
N GLU A 383 -10.31 7.48 -4.94
CA GLU A 383 -9.75 6.52 -5.90
C GLU A 383 -8.76 7.18 -6.87
N SER A 384 -8.55 8.49 -6.74
CA SER A 384 -7.71 9.27 -7.64
C SER A 384 -6.21 9.05 -7.41
N ARG A 385 -5.43 9.22 -8.48
CA ARG A 385 -3.97 9.12 -8.40
C ARG A 385 -3.35 10.21 -7.52
N ILE A 386 -3.91 11.40 -7.53
CA ILE A 386 -3.41 12.52 -6.70
C ILE A 386 -3.70 12.29 -5.22
N TYR A 387 -4.84 11.64 -4.90
CA TYR A 387 -5.11 11.21 -3.53
C TYR A 387 -4.05 10.23 -3.03
N ASP A 388 -3.70 9.22 -3.82
CA ASP A 388 -2.65 8.27 -3.48
C ASP A 388 -1.29 8.95 -3.23
N ILE A 389 -0.95 9.98 -4.03
CA ILE A 389 0.29 10.74 -3.86
C ILE A 389 0.25 11.59 -2.60
N PHE A 390 -0.84 12.33 -2.38
CA PHE A 390 -0.93 13.33 -1.31
C PHE A 390 -1.21 12.72 0.07
N THR A 391 -1.85 11.57 0.11
CA THR A 391 -1.98 10.77 1.34
C THR A 391 -0.79 9.83 1.57
N GLY A 392 0.22 9.86 0.71
CA GLY A 392 1.46 9.14 0.91
C GLY A 392 2.23 9.63 2.14
N ARG A 393 3.12 8.78 2.67
CA ARG A 393 4.07 9.15 3.71
C ARG A 393 5.30 9.77 3.09
N PHE A 394 5.67 10.99 3.50
CA PHE A 394 6.86 11.67 3.00
C PHE A 394 7.99 11.62 4.02
N LEU A 395 9.20 11.35 3.54
CA LEU A 395 10.43 11.63 4.26
C LEU A 395 11.06 12.88 3.65
N PHE A 396 10.94 14.00 4.36
CA PHE A 396 11.57 15.26 3.96
C PHE A 396 12.98 15.35 4.53
N VAL A 397 13.94 15.61 3.66
CA VAL A 397 15.35 15.87 4.01
C VAL A 397 15.65 17.30 3.67
N VAL A 398 15.86 18.13 4.70
CA VAL A 398 15.94 19.59 4.58
C VAL A 398 17.39 20.04 4.60
N PHE A 399 17.79 20.73 3.56
CA PHE A 399 19.04 21.43 3.43
C PHE A 399 18.78 22.94 3.49
N GLN A 400 19.63 23.71 4.17
CA GLN A 400 19.48 25.15 4.29
C GLN A 400 20.83 25.85 4.05
N GLU A 401 20.75 27.00 3.36
CA GLU A 401 21.88 27.91 3.17
C GLU A 401 22.24 28.58 4.51
N ASN A 402 23.51 28.49 4.90
CA ASN A 402 24.08 29.13 6.09
C ASN A 402 24.57 30.58 5.79
N ASP A 403 25.18 31.23 6.80
CA ASP A 403 25.68 32.59 6.68
C ASP A 403 26.84 32.72 5.66
N ASN A 404 27.59 31.64 5.45
CA ASN A 404 28.68 31.57 4.48
C ASN A 404 28.21 31.25 3.05
N LYS A 405 26.88 31.19 2.81
CA LYS A 405 26.26 30.75 1.55
C LYS A 405 26.51 29.28 1.21
N GLU A 406 26.89 28.47 2.19
CA GLU A 406 27.03 27.04 2.03
C GLU A 406 25.70 26.35 2.40
N VAL A 407 25.41 25.25 1.75
CA VAL A 407 24.20 24.48 2.00
C VAL A 407 24.49 23.34 2.96
N VAL A 408 23.90 23.36 4.14
CA VAL A 408 24.07 22.37 5.21
C VAL A 408 22.84 21.48 5.33
N LEU A 409 23.02 20.22 5.73
CA LEU A 409 21.95 19.34 6.13
C LEU A 409 21.36 19.81 7.46
N LYS A 410 20.12 20.28 7.46
CA LYS A 410 19.48 20.86 8.65
C LYS A 410 18.75 19.82 9.50
N LYS A 411 17.88 19.05 8.86
CA LYS A 411 17.06 18.01 9.52
C LYS A 411 16.43 17.06 8.51
N ALA A 412 15.94 15.93 9.01
CA ALA A 412 15.01 15.06 8.31
C ALA A 412 13.79 14.79 9.20
N PHE A 413 12.61 14.63 8.61
CA PHE A 413 11.40 14.29 9.33
C PHE A 413 10.37 13.61 8.43
N PHE A 414 9.53 12.77 9.03
CA PHE A 414 8.37 12.21 8.35
C PHE A 414 7.22 13.19 8.37
N TRP A 415 6.46 13.21 7.28
CA TRP A 415 5.32 14.09 7.14
C TRP A 415 4.18 13.43 6.37
N THR A 416 2.98 13.71 6.82
CA THR A 416 1.72 13.36 6.19
C THR A 416 0.90 14.62 6.01
N MET A 417 0.21 14.76 4.89
CA MET A 417 -0.63 15.92 4.65
C MET A 417 -1.74 15.99 5.71
N PRO A 418 -1.87 17.13 6.43
CA PRO A 418 -2.95 17.33 7.38
C PRO A 418 -4.34 17.20 6.76
N TYR A 419 -5.31 16.82 7.57
CA TYR A 419 -6.69 16.61 7.12
C TYR A 419 -7.28 17.85 6.43
N GLU A 420 -7.04 19.05 6.97
CA GLU A 420 -7.52 20.30 6.40
C GLU A 420 -6.91 20.58 5.02
N ASP A 421 -5.66 20.16 4.81
CA ASP A 421 -4.95 20.34 3.55
C ASP A 421 -5.44 19.35 2.49
N LEU A 422 -5.89 18.16 2.92
CA LEU A 422 -6.51 17.18 2.02
C LEU A 422 -7.84 17.69 1.45
N GLN A 423 -8.59 18.50 2.17
CA GLN A 423 -9.81 19.13 1.65
C GLN A 423 -9.48 20.11 0.51
N ILE A 424 -8.40 20.90 0.68
CA ILE A 424 -7.91 21.79 -0.40
C ILE A 424 -7.38 20.97 -1.58
N ALA A 425 -6.79 19.81 -1.31
CA ALA A 425 -6.31 18.90 -2.34
C ALA A 425 -7.45 18.26 -3.14
N GLU A 426 -8.60 17.98 -2.51
CA GLU A 426 -9.80 17.53 -3.20
C GLU A 426 -10.34 18.58 -4.17
N GLU A 427 -10.40 19.88 -3.75
CA GLU A 427 -10.76 20.98 -4.64
C GLU A 427 -9.78 21.10 -5.82
N TYR A 428 -8.50 20.92 -5.55
CA TYR A 428 -7.46 20.94 -6.57
C TYR A 428 -7.61 19.80 -7.58
N TRP A 429 -7.85 18.58 -7.12
CA TRP A 429 -8.17 17.44 -7.97
C TRP A 429 -9.41 17.70 -8.80
N LYS A 430 -10.49 18.16 -8.17
CA LYS A 430 -11.75 18.46 -8.86
C LYS A 430 -11.56 19.49 -9.97
N ASN A 431 -10.78 20.54 -9.72
CA ASN A 431 -10.44 21.52 -10.75
C ASN A 431 -9.74 20.88 -11.94
N ILE A 432 -8.79 19.98 -11.70
CA ILE A 432 -8.05 19.30 -12.78
C ILE A 432 -8.98 18.34 -13.53
N HIS A 433 -9.72 17.52 -12.82
CA HIS A 433 -10.65 16.53 -13.35
C HIS A 433 -11.69 17.18 -14.26
N ASP A 434 -12.43 18.17 -13.74
CA ASP A 434 -13.52 18.83 -14.48
C ASP A 434 -13.01 19.50 -15.77
N ASN A 435 -11.82 20.13 -15.70
CA ASN A 435 -11.22 20.76 -16.88
C ASN A 435 -10.70 19.74 -17.91
N VAL A 436 -10.14 18.60 -17.46
CA VAL A 436 -9.72 17.53 -18.38
C VAL A 436 -10.93 16.91 -19.06
N VAL A 437 -12.01 16.60 -18.32
CA VAL A 437 -13.26 16.09 -18.86
C VAL A 437 -13.89 17.06 -19.87
N ALA A 438 -13.82 18.37 -19.60
CA ALA A 438 -14.31 19.41 -20.49
C ALA A 438 -13.37 19.72 -21.68
N ASN A 439 -12.26 19.00 -21.84
CA ASN A 439 -11.21 19.27 -22.84
C ASN A 439 -10.58 20.67 -22.73
N GLN A 440 -10.50 21.22 -21.52
CA GLN A 440 -9.94 22.54 -21.20
C GLN A 440 -8.53 22.41 -20.61
N ILE A 441 -7.61 21.75 -21.33
CA ILE A 441 -6.28 21.41 -20.83
C ILE A 441 -5.28 22.55 -21.16
N ALA A 442 -5.41 23.67 -20.43
CA ALA A 442 -4.52 24.82 -20.56
C ALA A 442 -4.25 25.49 -19.19
N PRO A 443 -3.11 26.24 -19.03
CA PRO A 443 -2.74 26.85 -17.74
C PRO A 443 -3.76 27.83 -17.20
N THR A 444 -4.62 28.38 -18.06
CA THR A 444 -5.68 29.34 -17.69
C THR A 444 -6.79 28.71 -16.86
N PHE A 445 -6.99 27.41 -16.98
CA PHE A 445 -8.06 26.66 -16.32
C PHE A 445 -7.62 25.98 -15.03
N PHE A 446 -6.31 25.79 -14.82
CA PHE A 446 -5.77 25.13 -13.64
C PHE A 446 -5.35 26.13 -12.57
N PHE A 447 -5.29 25.66 -11.31
CA PHE A 447 -4.71 26.45 -10.22
C PHE A 447 -3.28 26.87 -10.56
N LYS A 448 -2.99 28.16 -10.41
CA LYS A 448 -1.69 28.78 -10.70
C LYS A 448 -0.92 29.03 -9.41
N ALA A 449 0.40 29.12 -9.51
CA ALA A 449 1.23 29.50 -8.36
C ALA A 449 0.89 30.91 -7.82
N SER A 450 0.40 31.81 -8.68
CA SER A 450 -0.06 33.16 -8.32
C SER A 450 -1.37 33.22 -7.56
N ASP A 451 -2.13 32.11 -7.51
CA ASP A 451 -3.40 32.06 -6.80
C ASP A 451 -3.22 31.92 -5.27
N HIS A 452 -1.96 31.86 -4.82
CA HIS A 452 -1.55 31.72 -3.41
C HIS A 452 -2.19 30.53 -2.66
N LYS A 453 -2.60 29.49 -3.43
CA LYS A 453 -3.08 28.22 -2.88
C LYS A 453 -1.90 27.32 -2.56
N LYS A 454 -2.12 26.25 -1.77
CA LYS A 454 -1.06 25.29 -1.41
C LYS A 454 -0.53 24.53 -2.62
N PHE A 455 -1.36 24.33 -3.64
CA PHE A 455 -1.09 23.52 -4.83
C PHE A 455 -1.26 24.32 -6.12
N HIS A 456 -0.54 23.91 -7.16
CA HIS A 456 -0.71 24.46 -8.50
C HIS A 456 -0.30 23.45 -9.59
N VAL A 457 -0.71 23.72 -10.83
CA VAL A 457 -0.33 22.96 -12.03
C VAL A 457 0.66 23.78 -12.86
N ARG A 458 1.77 23.15 -13.26
CA ARG A 458 2.75 23.77 -14.16
C ARG A 458 3.20 22.78 -15.24
N PRO A 459 3.62 23.30 -16.43
CA PRO A 459 4.29 22.49 -17.42
C PRO A 459 5.56 21.83 -16.86
N LYS A 460 5.76 20.54 -17.17
CA LYS A 460 6.99 19.80 -16.86
C LYS A 460 7.32 18.89 -18.02
N ALA A 461 7.80 19.48 -19.09
CA ALA A 461 8.25 18.80 -20.29
C ALA A 461 9.74 19.04 -20.52
N LYS A 462 10.43 18.14 -21.20
CA LYS A 462 11.86 18.28 -21.55
C LYS A 462 12.07 19.40 -22.59
N ASN A 463 11.14 19.51 -23.55
CA ASN A 463 11.13 20.53 -24.61
C ASN A 463 9.69 20.69 -25.14
N ALA A 464 9.50 21.52 -26.15
CA ALA A 464 8.18 21.80 -26.74
C ALA A 464 7.55 20.58 -27.44
N ALA A 465 8.34 19.64 -27.93
CA ALA A 465 7.88 18.41 -28.57
C ALA A 465 7.52 17.31 -27.58
N ASP A 466 7.89 17.45 -26.30
CA ASP A 466 7.57 16.51 -25.24
C ASP A 466 6.13 16.74 -24.74
N VAL A 467 5.18 16.15 -25.45
CA VAL A 467 3.73 16.31 -25.23
C VAL A 467 3.12 15.01 -24.67
N ALA A 468 1.89 15.12 -24.17
CA ALA A 468 1.06 13.98 -23.77
C ALA A 468 -0.07 13.78 -24.79
N VAL A 469 -0.59 12.55 -24.86
CA VAL A 469 -1.79 12.26 -25.63
C VAL A 469 -3.01 12.86 -24.93
N ASN A 470 -3.87 13.55 -25.67
CA ASN A 470 -5.14 14.07 -25.16
C ASN A 470 -6.22 12.98 -25.33
N PRO A 471 -6.96 12.63 -24.26
CA PRO A 471 -8.08 11.68 -24.35
C PRO A 471 -9.16 12.06 -25.38
N HIS A 472 -9.31 13.36 -25.64
CA HIS A 472 -10.25 13.90 -26.64
C HIS A 472 -9.69 13.97 -28.06
N GLY A 473 -8.48 13.43 -28.27
CA GLY A 473 -7.78 13.44 -29.56
C GLY A 473 -6.65 14.46 -29.67
N GLY A 474 -5.61 14.11 -30.43
CA GLY A 474 -4.42 14.94 -30.59
C GLY A 474 -3.47 14.91 -29.39
N THR A 475 -2.72 15.99 -29.20
CA THR A 475 -1.71 16.12 -28.15
C THR A 475 -1.85 17.41 -27.36
N VAL A 476 -1.44 17.35 -26.09
CA VAL A 476 -1.44 18.50 -25.17
C VAL A 476 -0.10 18.59 -24.43
N LYS A 477 0.19 19.74 -23.84
CA LYS A 477 1.40 19.91 -23.02
C LYS A 477 1.35 18.97 -21.80
N LYS A 478 2.52 18.48 -21.39
CA LYS A 478 2.67 17.76 -20.13
C LYS A 478 2.62 18.74 -18.97
N TYR A 479 1.65 18.54 -18.10
CA TYR A 479 1.52 19.24 -16.84
C TYR A 479 1.83 18.29 -15.67
N CYS A 480 2.19 18.88 -14.54
CA CYS A 480 2.61 18.18 -13.34
C CYS A 480 1.94 18.80 -12.11
N TYR A 481 1.75 18.00 -11.06
CA TYR A 481 1.31 18.46 -9.74
C TYR A 481 2.47 19.10 -8.98
N TRP A 482 2.20 20.20 -8.26
CA TRP A 482 3.21 20.93 -7.50
C TRP A 482 2.69 21.42 -6.16
N PHE A 483 3.56 21.36 -5.12
CA PHE A 483 3.40 22.17 -3.91
C PHE A 483 4.06 23.55 -4.10
N ASN A 484 3.39 24.59 -3.61
CA ASN A 484 3.92 25.94 -3.63
C ASN A 484 5.10 26.11 -2.66
N GLN A 485 5.98 27.06 -2.93
CA GLN A 485 7.13 27.38 -2.07
C GLN A 485 6.70 27.79 -0.66
N ASP A 486 5.63 28.55 -0.53
CA ASP A 486 5.12 29.00 0.77
C ASP A 486 4.53 27.85 1.58
N TYR A 487 3.87 26.90 0.91
CA TYR A 487 3.39 25.67 1.57
C TYR A 487 4.55 24.80 2.06
N ILE A 488 5.62 24.66 1.26
CA ILE A 488 6.83 23.94 1.69
C ILE A 488 7.45 24.59 2.92
N LYS A 489 7.50 25.93 2.96
CA LYS A 489 7.97 26.70 4.11
C LYS A 489 7.12 26.39 5.35
N GLU A 490 5.80 26.47 5.22
CA GLU A 490 4.83 26.15 6.31
C GLU A 490 5.07 24.74 6.87
N ILE A 491 5.20 23.72 5.99
CA ILE A 491 5.50 22.36 6.39
C ILE A 491 6.78 22.27 7.22
N VAL A 492 7.85 22.91 6.76
CA VAL A 492 9.15 22.84 7.45
C VAL A 492 9.12 23.60 8.79
N GLU A 493 8.42 24.73 8.87
CA GLU A 493 8.29 25.54 10.09
C GLU A 493 7.46 24.83 11.16
N LYS A 494 6.35 24.19 10.80
CA LYS A 494 5.52 23.39 11.73
C LYS A 494 6.28 22.19 12.33
N HIS A 495 7.35 21.71 11.68
CA HIS A 495 8.22 20.67 12.18
C HIS A 495 9.57 21.20 12.69
N SER A 496 9.65 22.49 12.98
CA SER A 496 10.82 23.05 13.69
C SER A 496 10.73 22.68 15.17
N LEU A 497 11.79 22.07 15.67
CA LEU A 497 12.00 21.73 17.08
C LEU A 497 12.03 23.00 17.94
#